data_ceb0de306aaff917b924bbf33b1f876a
#
_entry.id   ceb0de306aaff917b924bbf33b1f876a
#
_cell.length_a   1.000
_cell.length_b   1.000
_cell.length_c   1.000
_cell.angle_alpha   90.00
_cell.angle_beta   90.00
_cell.angle_gamma   90.00
#
_symmetry.space_group_name_H-M   'P 1'
#
loop_
_entity.id
_entity.type
_entity.pdbx_description
1 polymer ?
#
loop_
_entity_poly.entity_id
_entity_poly.type
_entity_poly.pdbx_seq_one_letter_code
_entity_poly.pdbx_strand_id
1 'polypeptide(L)' 'MDVNSSIKCSVDKCQYHANAKAYCTLQEIQVGTHDQNPTKIECTDCQSFELK' A
#
# COMPACT_ATOMS: atom_id res chain seq x y z
N MET A 1 -3.37 16.74 0.20
CA MET A 1 -2.49 15.90 1.05
C MET A 1 -1.20 15.62 0.34
N ASP A 2 -0.10 15.66 1.08
CA ASP A 2 1.19 15.37 0.49
C ASP A 2 1.38 13.87 0.32
N VAL A 3 2.05 13.51 -0.76
CA VAL A 3 2.37 12.12 -1.00
C VAL A 3 3.63 11.73 -0.23
N ASN A 4 3.76 10.46 0.08
CA ASN A 4 4.99 9.92 0.63
C ASN A 4 5.77 9.27 -0.50
N SER A 5 6.81 9.94 -0.97
CA SER A 5 7.56 9.46 -2.13
C SER A 5 8.38 8.20 -1.84
N SER A 6 8.45 7.81 -0.57
CA SER A 6 9.10 6.56 -0.18
C SER A 6 8.18 5.35 -0.32
N ILE A 7 6.89 5.57 -0.52
CA ILE A 7 5.91 4.50 -0.63
C ILE A 7 5.20 4.61 -1.96
N LYS A 8 5.71 3.91 -2.96
CA LYS A 8 5.04 3.83 -4.25
C LYS A 8 3.86 2.87 -4.14
N CYS A 9 2.73 3.27 -4.69
CA CYS A 9 1.52 2.47 -4.63
C CYS A 9 0.68 2.68 -5.88
N SER A 10 0.26 1.59 -6.50
CA SER A 10 -0.59 1.64 -7.68
C SER A 10 -2.04 1.24 -7.39
N VAL A 11 -2.39 1.05 -6.11
CA VAL A 11 -3.71 0.59 -5.72
C VAL A 11 -4.64 1.78 -5.59
N ASP A 12 -5.30 2.13 -6.68
CA ASP A 12 -6.14 3.33 -6.76
C ASP A 12 -7.47 3.20 -6.01
N LYS A 13 -7.81 2.01 -5.56
CA LYS A 13 -9.01 1.79 -4.75
C LYS A 13 -8.76 2.04 -3.28
N CYS A 14 -7.53 2.31 -2.89
CA CYS A 14 -7.19 2.57 -1.51
C CYS A 14 -7.52 4.01 -1.14
N GLN A 15 -8.08 4.21 0.04
CA GLN A 15 -8.45 5.53 0.54
C GLN A 15 -7.24 6.44 0.69
N TYR A 16 -6.07 5.86 0.97
CA TYR A 16 -4.85 6.62 1.22
C TYR A 16 -4.00 6.81 -0.03
N HIS A 17 -4.46 6.32 -1.17
CA HIS A 17 -3.75 6.48 -2.42
C HIS A 17 -3.85 7.92 -2.92
N ALA A 18 -2.73 8.49 -3.34
CA ALA A 18 -2.71 9.82 -3.92
C ALA A 18 -3.22 9.72 -5.35
N ASN A 19 -4.42 10.22 -5.61
CA ASN A 19 -5.10 10.02 -6.89
C ASN A 19 -4.31 10.57 -8.09
N ALA A 20 -3.50 11.61 -7.87
CA ALA A 20 -2.75 12.24 -8.95
C ALA A 20 -1.41 11.58 -9.23
N LYS A 21 -0.94 10.75 -8.31
CA LYS A 21 0.38 10.13 -8.40
C LYS A 21 0.30 8.72 -7.82
N ALA A 22 1.20 7.86 -8.28
CA ALA A 22 1.24 6.47 -7.83
C ALA A 22 2.03 6.35 -6.51
N TYR A 23 1.55 7.03 -5.48
CA TYR A 23 2.17 7.03 -4.16
C TYR A 23 1.12 6.95 -3.08
N CYS A 24 1.53 6.45 -1.91
CA CYS A 24 0.71 6.45 -0.72
C CYS A 24 0.82 7.80 -0.01
N THR A 25 -0.22 8.18 0.76
CA THR A 25 -0.21 9.42 1.53
C THR A 25 0.09 9.20 3.00
N LEU A 26 0.24 7.95 3.44
CA LEU A 26 0.56 7.63 4.83
C LEU A 26 2.04 7.83 5.10
N GLN A 27 2.38 8.10 6.37
CA GLN A 27 3.78 8.22 6.75
C GLN A 27 4.46 6.87 6.84
N GLU A 28 3.70 5.84 7.16
CA GLU A 28 4.19 4.48 7.24
C GLU A 28 3.05 3.52 6.93
N ILE A 29 3.38 2.33 6.49
CA ILE A 29 2.40 1.28 6.25
C ILE A 29 2.88 0.00 6.90
N GLN A 30 1.93 -0.88 7.18
CA GLN A 30 2.23 -2.21 7.70
C GLN A 30 2.12 -3.20 6.54
N VAL A 31 3.23 -3.83 6.20
CA VAL A 31 3.24 -4.89 5.18
C VAL A 31 3.26 -6.22 5.89
N GLY A 32 2.35 -7.10 5.52
CA GLY A 32 2.25 -8.43 6.10
C GLY A 32 2.03 -9.46 5.02
N THR A 33 1.58 -10.63 5.46
CA THR A 33 1.32 -11.73 4.53
C THR A 33 0.11 -12.51 4.99
N HIS A 34 -0.58 -13.13 4.03
CA HIS A 34 -1.66 -14.06 4.30
C HIS A 34 -1.21 -15.50 4.16
N ASP A 35 0.09 -15.72 3.93
CA ASP A 35 0.68 -17.04 3.72
C ASP A 35 1.63 -17.36 4.86
N GLN A 36 1.69 -18.62 5.26
CA GLN A 36 2.61 -19.06 6.31
C GLN A 36 4.06 -19.04 5.85
N ASN A 37 4.29 -19.18 4.56
CA ASN A 37 5.65 -19.20 4.01
C ASN A 37 5.70 -18.38 2.72
N PRO A 38 5.64 -17.03 2.86
CA PRO A 38 5.58 -16.16 1.69
C PRO A 38 6.90 -16.20 0.92
N THR A 39 6.81 -16.59 -0.33
CA THR A 39 7.97 -16.69 -1.21
C THR A 39 7.78 -15.91 -2.51
N LYS A 40 6.63 -15.28 -2.69
CA LYS A 40 6.29 -14.53 -3.90
C LYS A 40 5.70 -13.18 -3.54
N ILE A 41 5.77 -12.26 -4.48
CA ILE A 41 5.19 -10.93 -4.30
C ILE A 41 3.70 -11.02 -3.97
N GLU A 42 2.98 -11.94 -4.62
CA GLU A 42 1.54 -12.08 -4.43
C GLU A 42 1.17 -12.53 -3.01
N CYS A 43 2.13 -13.02 -2.26
CA CYS A 43 1.89 -13.47 -0.89
C CYS A 43 2.01 -12.34 0.12
N THR A 44 2.29 -11.12 -0.33
CA THR A 44 2.46 -9.98 0.56
C THR A 44 1.26 -9.04 0.45
N ASP A 45 0.89 -8.44 1.56
CA ASP A 45 -0.27 -7.57 1.64
C ASP A 45 0.05 -6.27 2.38
N CYS A 46 -0.53 -5.17 1.90
CA CYS A 46 -0.51 -3.93 2.66
C CYS A 46 -1.63 -3.99 3.69
N GLN A 47 -1.27 -4.12 4.95
CA GLN A 47 -2.23 -4.20 6.05
C GLN A 47 -2.88 -2.85 6.35
N SER A 48 -2.31 -1.78 5.82
CA SER A 48 -2.85 -0.43 5.99
C SER A 48 -3.88 -0.06 4.94
N PHE A 49 -4.16 -0.96 4.01
CA PHE A 49 -5.13 -0.73 2.95
C PHE A 49 -6.52 -0.47 3.52
N GLU A 50 -7.17 0.57 2.99
CA GLU A 50 -8.57 0.89 3.31
C GLU A 50 -9.30 1.15 2.02
N LEU A 51 -10.37 0.43 1.79
CA LEU A 51 -11.18 0.62 0.59
C LEU A 51 -11.90 1.96 0.65
N LYS A 52 -11.91 2.67 -0.47
CA LYS A 52 -12.64 3.93 -0.58
C LYS A 52 -14.12 3.75 -0.34
#